data_53f8d22772b75bb63033a797f65c3fcd
#
_entry.id   53f8d22772b75bb63033a797f65c3fcd
#
_cell.length_a   1.000
_cell.length_b   1.000
_cell.length_c   1.000
_cell.angle_alpha   90.00
_cell.angle_beta   90.00
_cell.angle_gamma   90.00
#
_symmetry.space_group_name_H-M   'P 1'
#
loop_
_entity.id
_entity.type
_entity.pdbx_description
1 polymer ?
#
loop_
_entity_poly.entity_id
_entity_poly.type
_entity_poly.pdbx_seq_one_letter_code
_entity_poly.pdbx_strand_id
1 'polypeptide(L)'
;MDKADARERIDDLAARATADREAFEPPEDPPEEERALEYLRNGAGEAVWVYVEARVDGFVHIPPEEFDKLEGAMNEWLELYAACYGVDMDADFTVRKAAELLLETHNIRDTAAMLTRVGVE
;
A
#
# COMPACT_ATOMS: atom_id res chain seq x y z
N MET A 1 3.92 9.64 17.21
CA MET A 1 3.11 10.25 16.13
C MET A 1 1.89 10.92 16.74
N ASP A 2 1.57 12.14 16.34
CA ASP A 2 0.33 12.80 16.73
C ASP A 2 -0.61 12.91 15.54
N LYS A 3 -1.82 13.50 15.74
CA LYS A 3 -2.81 13.61 14.67
C LYS A 3 -2.32 14.41 13.47
N ALA A 4 -1.57 15.49 13.71
CA ALA A 4 -1.05 16.34 12.65
C ALA A 4 -0.01 15.59 11.82
N ASP A 5 0.88 14.85 12.47
CA ASP A 5 1.89 14.03 11.79
C ASP A 5 1.24 12.94 10.97
N ALA A 6 0.22 12.25 11.51
CA ALA A 6 -0.50 11.21 10.79
C ALA A 6 -1.15 11.78 9.54
N ARG A 7 -1.81 12.93 9.66
CA ARG A 7 -2.47 13.60 8.55
C ARG A 7 -1.49 13.99 7.45
N GLU A 8 -0.35 14.57 7.82
CA GLU A 8 0.69 14.95 6.85
C GLU A 8 1.23 13.73 6.11
N ARG A 9 1.49 12.66 6.83
CA ARG A 9 2.00 11.42 6.23
C ARG A 9 0.97 10.81 5.27
N ILE A 10 -0.30 10.79 5.66
CA ILE A 10 -1.37 10.25 4.82
C ILE A 10 -1.55 11.10 3.56
N ASP A 11 -1.55 12.42 3.69
CA ASP A 11 -1.67 13.32 2.54
C ASP A 11 -0.48 13.14 1.58
N ASP A 12 0.73 13.01 2.12
CA ASP A 12 1.93 12.76 1.32
C ASP A 12 1.83 11.42 0.57
N LEU A 13 1.42 10.37 1.27
CA LEU A 13 1.27 9.05 0.66
C LEU A 13 0.21 9.07 -0.45
N ALA A 14 -0.91 9.73 -0.22
CA ALA A 14 -1.97 9.82 -1.22
C ALA A 14 -1.47 10.56 -2.48
N ALA A 15 -0.72 11.65 -2.31
CA ALA A 15 -0.16 12.40 -3.42
C ALA A 15 0.88 11.56 -4.19
N ARG A 16 1.72 10.82 -3.48
CA ARG A 16 2.73 9.95 -4.10
C ARG A 16 2.08 8.80 -4.86
N ALA A 17 1.04 8.20 -4.32
CA ALA A 17 0.33 7.11 -5.01
C ALA A 17 -0.29 7.60 -6.31
N THR A 18 -0.89 8.79 -6.30
CA THR A 18 -1.44 9.40 -7.50
C THR A 18 -0.35 9.67 -8.53
N ALA A 19 0.79 10.23 -8.09
CA ALA A 19 1.92 10.52 -8.97
C ALA A 19 2.49 9.24 -9.59
N ASP A 20 2.62 8.18 -8.81
CA ASP A 20 3.11 6.89 -9.30
C ASP A 20 2.16 6.31 -10.34
N ARG A 21 0.86 6.42 -10.11
CA ARG A 21 -0.14 5.95 -11.08
C ARG A 21 -0.06 6.74 -12.38
N GLU A 22 0.07 8.05 -12.30
CA GLU A 22 0.16 8.90 -13.51
C GLU A 22 1.42 8.62 -14.31
N ALA A 23 2.52 8.30 -13.65
CA ALA A 23 3.80 8.02 -14.29
C ALA A 23 3.95 6.57 -14.75
N PHE A 24 3.01 5.71 -14.37
CA PHE A 24 3.13 4.28 -14.64
C PHE A 24 2.98 3.96 -16.13
N GLU A 25 3.89 3.15 -16.64
CA GLU A 25 3.80 2.59 -17.98
C GLU A 25 3.79 1.07 -17.85
N PRO A 26 2.83 0.38 -18.49
CA PRO A 26 2.80 -1.09 -18.43
C PRO A 26 4.08 -1.70 -18.95
N PRO A 27 4.58 -2.76 -18.31
CA PRO A 27 5.79 -3.42 -18.77
C PRO A 27 5.57 -4.11 -20.11
N GLU A 28 6.56 -4.02 -21.00
CA GLU A 28 6.51 -4.73 -22.29
C GLU A 28 6.64 -6.23 -22.10
N ASP A 29 7.38 -6.62 -21.08
CA ASP A 29 7.70 -8.03 -20.82
C ASP A 29 7.52 -8.32 -19.31
N PRO A 30 6.28 -8.47 -18.85
CA PRO A 30 6.05 -8.76 -17.44
C PRO A 30 6.56 -10.14 -17.04
N PRO A 31 6.97 -10.34 -15.77
CA PRO A 31 6.85 -9.36 -14.69
C PRO A 31 8.08 -8.45 -14.55
N GLU A 32 7.86 -7.21 -14.10
CA GLU A 32 8.91 -6.32 -13.64
C GLU A 32 8.95 -6.39 -12.11
N GLU A 33 9.59 -7.41 -11.58
CA GLU A 33 9.57 -7.72 -10.16
C GLU A 33 10.21 -6.65 -9.27
N GLU A 34 11.30 -6.02 -9.71
CA GLU A 34 11.95 -4.97 -8.93
C GLU A 34 11.07 -3.76 -8.76
N ARG A 35 10.41 -3.35 -9.82
CA ARG A 35 9.50 -2.21 -9.79
C ARG A 35 8.28 -2.51 -8.94
N ALA A 36 7.74 -3.73 -9.07
CA ALA A 36 6.65 -4.19 -8.23
C ALA A 36 7.02 -4.10 -6.75
N LEU A 37 8.23 -4.52 -6.41
CA LEU A 37 8.73 -4.50 -5.04
C LEU A 37 8.92 -3.07 -4.53
N GLU A 38 9.33 -2.13 -5.39
CA GLU A 38 9.44 -0.73 -5.01
C GLU A 38 8.09 -0.14 -4.63
N TYR A 39 7.03 -0.44 -5.38
CA TYR A 39 5.69 0.01 -5.05
C TYR A 39 5.22 -0.54 -3.70
N LEU A 40 5.66 -1.73 -3.33
CA LEU A 40 5.36 -2.29 -2.02
C LEU A 40 6.18 -1.65 -0.92
N ARG A 41 7.49 -1.56 -1.10
CA ARG A 41 8.39 -1.04 -0.06
C ARG A 41 8.22 0.45 0.20
N ASN A 42 8.10 1.22 -0.88
CA ASN A 42 8.03 2.69 -0.78
C ASN A 42 6.59 3.22 -0.83
N GLY A 43 5.62 2.35 -0.99
CA GLY A 43 4.23 2.73 -1.12
C GLY A 43 3.31 1.97 -0.17
N ALA A 44 2.79 0.83 -0.61
CA ALA A 44 1.80 0.07 0.16
C ALA A 44 2.29 -0.26 1.57
N GLY A 45 3.56 -0.66 1.71
CA GLY A 45 4.14 -0.98 3.02
C GLY A 45 4.19 0.22 3.95
N GLU A 46 4.52 1.40 3.42
CA GLU A 46 4.50 2.63 4.22
C GLU A 46 3.10 2.99 4.68
N ALA A 47 2.11 2.80 3.81
CA ALA A 47 0.72 3.06 4.16
C ALA A 47 0.26 2.16 5.30
N VAL A 48 0.58 0.87 5.23
CA VAL A 48 0.26 -0.08 6.29
C VAL A 48 0.98 0.31 7.58
N TRP A 49 2.25 0.75 7.47
CA TRP A 49 3.04 1.12 8.64
C TRP A 49 2.47 2.35 9.37
N VAL A 50 1.94 3.33 8.64
CA VAL A 50 1.25 4.48 9.26
C VAL A 50 0.11 3.99 10.14
N TYR A 51 -0.68 3.05 9.65
CA TYR A 51 -1.77 2.47 10.41
C TYR A 51 -1.27 1.77 11.68
N VAL A 52 -0.22 0.96 11.54
CA VAL A 52 0.35 0.23 12.67
C VAL A 52 0.88 1.20 13.73
N GLU A 53 1.64 2.21 13.31
CA GLU A 53 2.17 3.22 14.25
C GLU A 53 1.07 3.98 14.96
N ALA A 54 0.00 4.33 14.26
CA ALA A 54 -1.13 5.04 14.86
C ALA A 54 -1.81 4.21 15.94
N ARG A 55 -1.84 2.90 15.77
CA ARG A 55 -2.47 2.01 16.76
C ARG A 55 -1.55 1.69 17.94
N VAL A 56 -0.26 1.60 17.69
CA VAL A 56 0.71 1.19 18.72
C VAL A 56 1.24 2.39 19.50
N ASP A 57 1.46 3.51 18.83
CA ASP A 57 2.10 4.69 19.40
C ASP A 57 1.06 5.70 19.92
N GLY A 58 0.43 5.37 21.05
CA GLY A 58 -0.50 6.27 21.72
C GLY A 58 -1.92 6.27 21.19
N PHE A 59 -2.30 5.29 20.39
CA PHE A 59 -3.66 5.18 19.83
C PHE A 59 -4.13 6.46 19.14
N VAL A 60 -3.33 6.95 18.23
CA VAL A 60 -3.70 8.12 17.42
C VAL A 60 -4.93 7.79 16.59
N HIS A 61 -5.99 8.58 16.78
CA HIS A 61 -7.21 8.38 16.02
C HIS A 61 -7.06 8.97 14.62
N ILE A 62 -7.32 8.14 13.62
CA ILE A 62 -7.33 8.57 12.22
C ILE A 62 -8.79 8.81 11.83
N PRO A 63 -9.18 10.06 11.48
CA PRO A 63 -10.55 10.33 11.07
C PRO A 63 -10.94 9.51 9.82
N PRO A 64 -12.23 9.18 9.66
CA PRO A 64 -12.68 8.36 8.52
C PRO A 64 -12.22 8.86 7.16
N GLU A 65 -12.21 10.17 6.95
CA GLU A 65 -11.77 10.76 5.68
C GLU A 65 -10.30 10.51 5.40
N GLU A 66 -9.46 10.64 6.43
CA GLU A 66 -8.03 10.37 6.31
C GLU A 66 -7.77 8.87 6.18
N PHE A 67 -8.56 8.08 6.87
CA PHE A 67 -8.47 6.62 6.78
C PHE A 67 -8.78 6.14 5.36
N ASP A 68 -9.79 6.71 4.72
CA ASP A 68 -10.14 6.38 3.35
C ASP A 68 -9.03 6.76 2.38
N LYS A 69 -8.36 7.90 2.60
CA LYS A 69 -7.20 8.30 1.80
C LYS A 69 -6.05 7.30 1.94
N LEU A 70 -5.80 6.85 3.16
CA LEU A 70 -4.74 5.90 3.44
C LEU A 70 -5.00 4.57 2.74
N GLU A 71 -6.21 4.05 2.85
CA GLU A 71 -6.59 2.82 2.17
C GLU A 71 -6.55 2.98 0.65
N GLY A 72 -7.02 4.11 0.15
CA GLY A 72 -6.98 4.40 -1.28
C GLY A 72 -5.57 4.39 -1.82
N ALA A 73 -4.63 5.02 -1.11
CA ALA A 73 -3.23 5.04 -1.50
C ALA A 73 -2.65 3.62 -1.51
N MET A 74 -2.88 2.87 -0.45
CA MET A 74 -2.42 1.48 -0.37
C MET A 74 -2.94 0.67 -1.55
N ASN A 75 -4.23 0.77 -1.84
CA ASN A 75 -4.85 0.01 -2.92
C ASN A 75 -4.33 0.44 -4.29
N GLU A 76 -4.06 1.73 -4.51
CA GLU A 76 -3.43 2.17 -5.75
C GLU A 76 -2.07 1.50 -5.96
N TRP A 77 -1.24 1.44 -4.94
CA TRP A 77 0.04 0.77 -5.05
C TRP A 77 -0.09 -0.74 -5.24
N LEU A 78 -1.09 -1.37 -4.62
CA LEU A 78 -1.34 -2.80 -4.85
C LEU A 78 -1.78 -3.07 -6.28
N GLU A 79 -2.55 -2.16 -6.87
CA GLU A 79 -2.93 -2.24 -8.29
C GLU A 79 -1.71 -2.08 -9.19
N LEU A 80 -0.82 -1.15 -8.86
CA LEU A 80 0.43 -0.97 -9.62
C LEU A 80 1.35 -2.17 -9.48
N TYR A 81 1.42 -2.75 -8.29
CA TYR A 81 2.13 -4.00 -8.07
C TYR A 81 1.61 -5.10 -9.01
N ALA A 82 0.31 -5.28 -9.05
CA ALA A 82 -0.32 -6.28 -9.92
C ALA A 82 -0.04 -5.98 -11.39
N ALA A 83 -0.10 -4.71 -11.78
CA ALA A 83 0.17 -4.28 -13.16
C ALA A 83 1.59 -4.59 -13.60
N CYS A 84 2.56 -4.56 -12.68
CA CYS A 84 3.93 -4.97 -12.98
C CYS A 84 4.03 -6.46 -13.34
N TYR A 85 3.05 -7.26 -12.94
CA TYR A 85 2.93 -8.67 -13.31
C TYR A 85 2.01 -8.88 -14.52
N GLY A 86 1.56 -7.78 -15.14
CA GLY A 86 0.64 -7.84 -16.27
C GLY A 86 -0.81 -8.10 -15.88
N VAL A 87 -1.16 -7.90 -14.62
CA VAL A 87 -2.51 -8.13 -14.12
C VAL A 87 -3.22 -6.81 -13.88
N ASP A 88 -4.39 -6.65 -14.46
CA ASP A 88 -5.26 -5.50 -14.24
C ASP A 88 -6.30 -5.90 -13.20
N MET A 89 -6.32 -5.20 -12.08
CA MET A 89 -7.26 -5.49 -11.02
C MET A 89 -7.73 -4.23 -10.32
N ASP A 90 -8.90 -4.30 -9.71
CA ASP A 90 -9.42 -3.27 -8.81
C ASP A 90 -9.16 -3.75 -7.38
N ALA A 91 -8.24 -3.10 -6.70
CA ALA A 91 -7.90 -3.45 -5.33
C ALA A 91 -8.83 -2.72 -4.36
N ASP A 92 -9.42 -3.45 -3.45
CA ASP A 92 -10.33 -2.89 -2.43
C ASP A 92 -10.10 -3.62 -1.10
N PHE A 93 -8.86 -3.56 -0.65
CA PHE A 93 -8.45 -4.19 0.60
C PHE A 93 -8.43 -3.18 1.73
N THR A 94 -8.65 -3.66 2.96
CA THR A 94 -8.56 -2.79 4.12
C THR A 94 -7.11 -2.74 4.61
N VAL A 95 -6.70 -1.59 5.10
CA VAL A 95 -5.37 -1.43 5.67
C VAL A 95 -5.24 -2.31 6.93
N ARG A 96 -6.34 -2.53 7.64
CA ARG A 96 -6.37 -3.40 8.80
C ARG A 96 -6.01 -4.84 8.43
N LYS A 97 -6.61 -5.37 7.37
CA LYS A 97 -6.30 -6.73 6.91
C LYS A 97 -4.86 -6.84 6.44
N ALA A 98 -4.39 -5.84 5.70
CA ALA A 98 -3.00 -5.79 5.26
C ALA A 98 -2.04 -5.78 6.45
N ALA A 99 -2.36 -5.00 7.49
CA ALA A 99 -1.55 -4.93 8.70
C ALA A 99 -1.51 -6.28 9.43
N GLU A 100 -2.65 -6.96 9.54
CA GLU A 100 -2.71 -8.29 10.15
C GLU A 100 -1.80 -9.27 9.44
N LEU A 101 -1.84 -9.29 8.11
CA LEU A 101 -1.00 -10.17 7.31
C LEU A 101 0.48 -9.79 7.40
N LEU A 102 0.78 -8.50 7.40
CA LEU A 102 2.17 -8.04 7.51
C LEU A 102 2.77 -8.42 8.86
N LEU A 103 2.01 -8.28 9.94
CA LEU A 103 2.47 -8.67 11.27
C LEU A 103 2.65 -10.18 11.40
N GLU A 104 1.87 -10.94 10.66
CA GLU A 104 1.97 -12.39 10.64
C GLU A 104 3.14 -12.89 9.79
N THR A 105 3.31 -12.33 8.58
CA THR A 105 4.33 -12.77 7.63
C THR A 105 5.68 -12.09 7.81
N HIS A 106 5.69 -10.90 8.39
CA HIS A 106 6.87 -10.03 8.50
C HIS A 106 7.48 -9.70 7.13
N ASN A 107 6.67 -9.75 6.07
CA ASN A 107 7.15 -9.58 4.70
C ASN A 107 6.06 -8.93 3.84
N ILE A 108 6.35 -7.73 3.33
CA ILE A 108 5.36 -6.99 2.53
C ILE A 108 5.05 -7.68 1.20
N ARG A 109 6.03 -8.37 0.62
CA ARG A 109 5.84 -9.11 -0.63
C ARG A 109 4.85 -10.26 -0.42
N ASP A 110 5.02 -11.03 0.66
CA ASP A 110 4.12 -12.13 0.99
C ASP A 110 2.72 -11.58 1.29
N THR A 111 2.65 -10.46 2.00
CA THR A 111 1.38 -9.80 2.29
C THR A 111 0.66 -9.42 1.01
N ALA A 112 1.34 -8.78 0.08
CA ALA A 112 0.75 -8.38 -1.19
C ALA A 112 0.30 -9.58 -2.01
N ALA A 113 1.12 -10.64 -2.06
CA ALA A 113 0.76 -11.86 -2.78
C ALA A 113 -0.47 -12.53 -2.18
N MET A 114 -0.59 -12.53 -0.86
CA MET A 114 -1.76 -13.11 -0.18
C MET A 114 -3.02 -12.29 -0.43
N LEU A 115 -2.91 -10.96 -0.43
CA LEU A 115 -4.06 -10.08 -0.68
C LEU A 115 -4.52 -10.15 -2.13
N THR A 116 -3.60 -9.96 -3.06
CA THR A 116 -3.93 -9.79 -4.48
C THR A 116 -3.99 -11.09 -5.27
N ARG A 117 -3.40 -12.15 -4.75
CA ARG A 117 -3.19 -13.42 -5.45
C ARG A 117 -2.29 -13.27 -6.69
N VAL A 118 -1.52 -12.20 -6.74
CA VAL A 118 -0.58 -11.91 -7.82
C VAL A 118 0.83 -12.05 -7.26
N GLY A 119 1.74 -12.62 -8.08
CA GLY A 119 3.10 -12.88 -7.64
C GLY A 119 3.24 -14.10 -6.75
N VAL A 120 2.22 -14.94 -6.70
CA VAL A 120 2.24 -16.22 -5.97
C VAL A 120 2.85 -17.28 -6.89
N GLU A 121 3.76 -18.04 -6.35
CA GLU A 121 4.38 -19.15 -7.08
C GLU A 121 3.65 -20.46 -6.85
#